data_4d8ebb69c5e6d6161473a1629e35be2e
#
_entry.id   4d8ebb69c5e6d6161473a1629e35be2e
#
_cell.length_a   1.000
_cell.length_b   1.000
_cell.length_c   1.000
_cell.angle_alpha   90.00
_cell.angle_beta   90.00
_cell.angle_gamma   90.00
#
_symmetry.space_group_name_H-M   'P 1'
#
loop_
_entity.id
_entity.type
_entity.pdbx_description
1 polymer ?
#
loop_
_entity_poly.entity_id
_entity_poly.type
_entity_poly.pdbx_seq_one_letter_code
_entity_poly.pdbx_strand_id
1 'polypeptide(L)'
;MIKVVAALIMRDNKVLIARRSTGDKNVMGKWEFPGGKVEQGEDEKHAIEREIEEEFELKIKANKFLINNVCSYPTKTVDLRLYDCEYISGDFKLHDHSEYKWVSKDELLSYDLALADVPLAEYVIRL
;
A
#
# COMPACT_ATOMS: atom_id res chain seq x y z
N MET A 1 3.99 8.17 16.78
CA MET A 1 4.05 7.17 15.71
C MET A 1 2.93 7.43 14.71
N ILE A 2 3.26 7.45 13.43
CA ILE A 2 2.28 7.71 12.38
C ILE A 2 1.66 6.38 11.94
N LYS A 3 0.34 6.28 11.99
CA LYS A 3 -0.36 5.10 11.53
C LYS A 3 -0.67 5.23 10.04
N VAL A 4 -0.20 4.27 9.25
CA VAL A 4 -0.41 4.21 7.80
C VAL A 4 -1.03 2.86 7.46
N VAL A 5 -2.02 2.85 6.59
CA VAL A 5 -2.67 1.63 6.15
C VAL A 5 -2.30 1.34 4.71
N ALA A 6 -2.19 0.06 4.38
CA ALA A 6 -1.84 -0.41 3.04
C ALA A 6 -2.78 -1.53 2.64
N ALA A 7 -3.05 -1.63 1.34
CA ALA A 7 -3.98 -2.61 0.78
C ALA A 7 -3.25 -3.71 0.03
N LEU A 8 -3.55 -4.96 0.36
CA LEU A 8 -3.21 -6.10 -0.47
C LEU A 8 -4.39 -6.34 -1.40
N ILE A 9 -4.24 -5.96 -2.66
CA ILE A 9 -5.26 -6.11 -3.69
C ILE A 9 -4.77 -7.12 -4.71
N MET A 10 -5.49 -8.22 -4.87
CA MET A 10 -5.11 -9.27 -5.81
C MET A 10 -6.16 -9.44 -6.91
N ARG A 11 -5.69 -9.63 -8.14
CA ARG A 11 -6.50 -10.00 -9.30
C ARG A 11 -5.71 -10.96 -10.16
N ASP A 12 -6.34 -12.06 -10.58
CA ASP A 12 -5.71 -13.06 -11.46
C ASP A 12 -4.36 -13.54 -10.90
N ASN A 13 -4.31 -13.76 -9.57
CA ASN A 13 -3.11 -14.19 -8.84
C ASN A 13 -1.97 -13.17 -8.87
N LYS A 14 -2.26 -11.91 -9.16
CA LYS A 14 -1.27 -10.84 -9.16
C LYS A 14 -1.61 -9.79 -8.13
N VAL A 15 -0.58 -9.14 -7.61
CA VAL A 15 -0.64 -8.13 -6.56
C VAL A 15 -0.45 -6.76 -7.16
N LEU A 16 -1.27 -5.79 -6.74
CA LEU A 16 -1.13 -4.41 -7.18
C LEU A 16 -0.05 -3.71 -6.36
N ILE A 17 0.93 -3.13 -7.05
CA ILE A 17 1.90 -2.21 -6.45
C ILE A 17 1.97 -0.93 -7.28
N ALA A 18 2.41 0.16 -6.65
CA ALA A 18 2.49 1.46 -7.31
C ALA A 18 3.81 2.14 -6.98
N ARG A 19 4.34 2.89 -7.92
CA ARG A 19 5.60 3.62 -7.77
C ARG A 19 5.32 5.06 -7.41
N ARG A 20 5.86 5.50 -6.29
CA ARG A 20 5.62 6.83 -5.77
C ARG A 20 6.35 7.91 -6.55
N SER A 21 5.64 8.98 -6.93
CA SER A 21 6.22 10.13 -7.63
C SER A 21 6.36 11.36 -6.75
N THR A 22 5.78 11.32 -5.54
CA THR A 22 5.81 12.42 -4.58
C THR A 22 6.29 11.93 -3.22
N GLY A 23 6.45 12.85 -2.27
CA GLY A 23 6.90 12.52 -0.93
C GLY A 23 8.35 12.87 -0.70
N ASP A 24 8.92 12.43 0.42
CA ASP A 24 10.31 12.70 0.71
C ASP A 24 11.25 11.73 -0.02
N LYS A 25 12.55 12.01 0.05
CA LYS A 25 13.57 11.24 -0.66
C LYS A 25 13.65 9.77 -0.26
N ASN A 26 13.12 9.41 0.91
CA ASN A 26 13.17 8.03 1.39
C ASN A 26 12.13 7.13 0.72
N VAL A 27 11.08 7.73 0.15
CA VAL A 27 9.98 6.98 -0.47
C VAL A 27 9.79 7.32 -1.94
N MET A 28 10.23 8.49 -2.39
CA MET A 28 10.06 8.90 -3.79
C MET A 28 10.81 7.97 -4.75
N GLY A 29 10.12 7.50 -5.78
CA GLY A 29 10.68 6.55 -6.74
C GLY A 29 10.62 5.10 -6.29
N LYS A 30 10.17 4.82 -5.07
CA LYS A 30 10.04 3.47 -4.55
C LYS A 30 8.67 2.90 -4.87
N TRP A 31 8.61 1.57 -4.95
CA TRP A 31 7.35 0.84 -5.09
C TRP A 31 6.76 0.57 -3.71
N GLU A 32 5.45 0.52 -3.64
CA GLU A 32 4.74 0.29 -2.38
C GLU A 32 3.39 -0.37 -2.62
N PHE A 33 2.84 -0.98 -1.56
CA PHE A 33 1.43 -1.34 -1.57
C PHE A 33 0.61 -0.04 -1.48
N PRO A 34 -0.49 0.07 -2.23
CA PRO A 34 -1.32 1.28 -2.18
C PRO A 34 -1.88 1.53 -0.78
N GLY A 35 -1.93 2.78 -0.38
CA GLY A 35 -2.47 3.15 0.93
C GLY A 35 -2.16 4.59 1.30
N GLY A 36 -2.27 4.90 2.58
CA GLY A 36 -2.00 6.24 3.07
C GLY A 36 -2.22 6.38 4.57
N LYS A 37 -2.15 7.62 5.04
CA LYS A 37 -2.26 7.91 6.47
C LYS A 37 -3.70 7.77 6.98
N VAL A 38 -3.83 7.23 8.19
CA VAL A 38 -5.09 7.22 8.92
C VAL A 38 -5.25 8.60 9.57
N GLU A 39 -6.40 9.21 9.34
CA GLU A 39 -6.71 10.50 9.95
C GLU A 39 -7.19 10.31 11.40
N GLN A 40 -7.08 11.37 12.20
CA GLN A 40 -7.51 11.30 13.59
C GLN A 40 -8.98 10.93 13.68
N GLY A 41 -9.28 9.89 14.49
CA GLY A 41 -10.65 9.43 14.68
C GLY A 41 -11.20 8.57 13.54
N GLU A 42 -10.39 8.31 12.52
CA GLU A 42 -10.82 7.52 11.38
C GLU A 42 -10.58 6.04 11.62
N ASP A 43 -11.54 5.20 11.23
CA ASP A 43 -11.39 3.76 11.21
C ASP A 43 -10.39 3.34 10.13
N GLU A 44 -9.53 2.34 10.40
CA GLU A 44 -8.49 1.92 9.47
C GLU A 44 -9.03 1.42 8.14
N LYS A 45 -10.11 0.65 8.17
CA LYS A 45 -10.73 0.15 6.92
C LYS A 45 -11.28 1.29 6.08
N HIS A 46 -11.91 2.27 6.73
CA HIS A 46 -12.40 3.47 6.04
C HIS A 46 -11.23 4.25 5.44
N ALA A 47 -10.13 4.36 6.17
CA ALA A 47 -8.94 5.07 5.71
C ALA A 47 -8.38 4.45 4.42
N ILE A 48 -8.28 3.11 4.37
CA ILE A 48 -7.79 2.41 3.17
C ILE A 48 -8.71 2.69 1.98
N GLU A 49 -10.01 2.52 2.18
CA GLU A 49 -10.98 2.71 1.09
C GLU A 49 -10.93 4.15 0.58
N ARG A 50 -10.83 5.12 1.47
CA ARG A 50 -10.72 6.53 1.13
C ARG A 50 -9.43 6.84 0.38
N GLU A 51 -8.28 6.37 0.89
CA GLU A 51 -6.97 6.62 0.27
C GLU A 51 -6.88 6.04 -1.14
N ILE A 52 -7.39 4.82 -1.33
CA ILE A 52 -7.35 4.18 -2.65
C ILE A 52 -8.26 4.91 -3.62
N GLU A 53 -9.40 5.42 -3.17
CA GLU A 53 -10.27 6.22 -4.02
C GLU A 53 -9.61 7.56 -4.39
N GLU A 54 -9.00 8.23 -3.43
CA GLU A 54 -8.32 9.51 -3.67
C GLU A 54 -7.12 9.38 -4.60
N GLU A 55 -6.30 8.35 -4.41
CA GLU A 55 -5.04 8.22 -5.13
C GLU A 55 -5.15 7.48 -6.46
N PHE A 56 -6.10 6.58 -6.61
CA PHE A 56 -6.21 5.72 -7.80
C PHE A 56 -7.59 5.77 -8.47
N GLU A 57 -8.57 6.39 -7.84
CA GLU A 57 -9.97 6.39 -8.26
C GLU A 57 -10.53 4.98 -8.43
N LEU A 58 -10.10 4.08 -7.55
CA LEU A 58 -10.61 2.71 -7.46
C LEU A 58 -11.51 2.56 -6.26
N LYS A 59 -12.51 1.69 -6.40
CA LYS A 59 -13.36 1.29 -5.29
C LYS A 59 -12.94 -0.09 -4.83
N ILE A 60 -12.60 -0.21 -3.55
CA ILE A 60 -12.22 -1.47 -2.92
C ILE A 60 -13.00 -1.67 -1.64
N LYS A 61 -12.99 -2.90 -1.14
CA LYS A 61 -13.52 -3.22 0.18
C LYS A 61 -12.40 -3.78 1.04
N ALA A 62 -12.14 -3.14 2.18
CA ALA A 62 -11.18 -3.64 3.15
C ALA A 62 -11.81 -4.76 3.98
N ASN A 63 -11.15 -5.91 4.04
CA ASN A 63 -11.66 -7.08 4.76
C ASN A 63 -10.97 -7.26 6.10
N LYS A 64 -9.80 -7.89 6.15
CA LYS A 64 -9.17 -8.18 7.44
C LYS A 64 -7.75 -7.67 7.53
N PHE A 65 -7.34 -7.34 8.73
CA PHE A 65 -5.96 -7.01 9.07
C PHE A 65 -5.08 -8.26 8.89
N LEU A 66 -3.93 -8.10 8.25
CA LEU A 66 -3.00 -9.20 8.00
C LEU A 66 -1.75 -9.11 8.88
N ILE A 67 -1.03 -8.00 8.78
CA ILE A 67 0.25 -7.81 9.47
C ILE A 67 0.58 -6.32 9.53
N ASN A 68 1.45 -5.93 10.44
CA ASN A 68 1.99 -4.58 10.47
C ASN A 68 3.51 -4.60 10.60
N ASN A 69 4.12 -3.50 10.21
CA ASN A 69 5.55 -3.27 10.38
C ASN A 69 5.77 -1.85 10.92
N VAL A 70 6.48 -1.77 12.04
CA VAL A 70 6.88 -0.48 12.60
C VAL A 70 8.26 -0.15 12.04
N CYS A 71 8.37 0.95 11.32
CA CYS A 71 9.58 1.34 10.63
C CYS A 71 9.98 2.76 11.03
N SER A 72 11.24 2.94 11.43
CA SER A 72 11.77 4.25 11.82
C SER A 72 12.57 4.85 10.69
N TYR A 73 12.14 6.02 10.21
CA TYR A 73 12.87 6.86 9.29
C TYR A 73 13.58 7.97 10.09
N PRO A 74 14.54 8.69 9.51
CA PRO A 74 15.25 9.72 10.27
C PRO A 74 14.37 10.77 10.95
N THR A 75 13.22 11.10 10.35
CA THR A 75 12.34 12.16 10.84
C THR A 75 11.03 11.67 11.44
N LYS A 76 10.74 10.36 11.35
CA LYS A 76 9.44 9.84 11.80
C LYS A 76 9.47 8.33 11.98
N THR A 77 8.55 7.82 12.80
CA THR A 77 8.30 6.39 12.94
C THR A 77 6.90 6.10 12.41
N VAL A 78 6.79 5.08 11.58
CA VAL A 78 5.55 4.70 10.89
C VAL A 78 5.14 3.30 11.31
N ASP A 79 3.87 3.12 11.66
CA ASP A 79 3.26 1.80 11.84
C ASP A 79 2.45 1.51 10.57
N LEU A 80 3.03 0.71 9.68
CA LEU A 80 2.41 0.35 8.40
C LEU A 80 1.60 -0.93 8.57
N ARG A 81 0.30 -0.84 8.34
CA ARG A 81 -0.68 -1.90 8.64
C ARG A 81 -1.31 -2.38 7.35
N LEU A 82 -1.09 -3.65 7.02
CA LEU A 82 -1.57 -4.26 5.77
C LEU A 82 -2.92 -4.94 5.97
N TYR A 83 -3.87 -4.63 5.08
CA TYR A 83 -5.20 -5.23 5.06
C TYR A 83 -5.43 -5.99 3.76
N ASP A 84 -6.10 -7.14 3.87
CA ASP A 84 -6.62 -7.85 2.71
C ASP A 84 -7.81 -7.07 2.16
N CYS A 85 -7.76 -6.75 0.86
CA CYS A 85 -8.77 -5.92 0.23
C CYS A 85 -9.28 -6.54 -1.06
N GLU A 86 -10.55 -6.29 -1.34
CA GLU A 86 -11.21 -6.77 -2.54
C GLU A 86 -11.37 -5.63 -3.55
N TYR A 87 -10.97 -5.86 -4.80
CA TYR A 87 -11.23 -4.92 -5.88
C TYR A 87 -12.71 -4.98 -6.26
N ILE A 88 -13.36 -3.83 -6.26
CA ILE A 88 -14.79 -3.74 -6.61
C ILE A 88 -14.95 -3.17 -8.03
N SER A 89 -14.44 -1.97 -8.29
CA SER A 89 -14.62 -1.31 -9.58
C SER A 89 -13.67 -0.12 -9.72
N GLY A 90 -13.66 0.46 -10.92
CA GLY A 90 -12.96 1.68 -11.24
C GLY A 90 -11.89 1.50 -12.29
N ASP A 91 -11.53 2.61 -12.93
CA ASP A 91 -10.44 2.68 -13.88
C ASP A 91 -9.32 3.50 -13.25
N PHE A 92 -8.09 3.00 -13.38
CA PHE A 92 -6.94 3.65 -12.76
C PHE A 92 -6.72 5.08 -13.24
N LYS A 93 -6.65 6.01 -12.30
CA LYS A 93 -6.17 7.37 -12.53
C LYS A 93 -5.16 7.68 -11.43
N LEU A 94 -3.91 7.88 -11.82
CA LEU A 94 -2.83 8.10 -10.86
C LEU A 94 -2.74 9.57 -10.48
N HIS A 95 -2.57 9.85 -9.18
CA HIS A 95 -2.41 11.21 -8.65
C HIS A 95 -1.02 11.40 -8.05
N ASP A 96 -0.64 10.54 -7.09
CA ASP A 96 0.64 10.64 -6.39
C ASP A 96 1.66 9.57 -6.82
N HIS A 97 1.33 8.81 -7.87
CA HIS A 97 2.17 7.72 -8.36
C HIS A 97 2.46 7.91 -9.85
N SER A 98 3.66 7.51 -10.26
CA SER A 98 4.07 7.62 -11.68
C SER A 98 3.62 6.42 -12.50
N GLU A 99 3.45 5.26 -11.86
CA GLU A 99 3.02 4.04 -12.52
C GLU A 99 2.47 3.03 -11.51
N TYR A 100 1.74 2.04 -12.02
CA TYR A 100 1.29 0.90 -11.23
C TYR A 100 1.55 -0.38 -12.02
N LYS A 101 1.63 -1.51 -11.30
CA LYS A 101 1.78 -2.82 -11.92
C LYS A 101 1.03 -3.88 -11.13
N TRP A 102 0.54 -4.87 -11.87
CA TRP A 102 0.07 -6.13 -11.30
C TRP A 102 1.21 -7.12 -11.43
N VAL A 103 1.75 -7.58 -10.30
CA VAL A 103 2.93 -8.45 -10.28
C VAL A 103 2.63 -9.75 -9.55
N SER A 104 3.30 -10.84 -9.93
CA SER A 104 3.17 -12.09 -9.19
C SER A 104 3.82 -11.94 -7.81
N LYS A 105 3.33 -12.69 -6.82
CA LYS A 105 3.89 -12.64 -5.47
C LYS A 105 5.40 -12.89 -5.47
N ASP A 106 5.85 -13.85 -6.26
CA ASP A 106 7.26 -14.24 -6.30
C ASP A 106 8.17 -13.13 -6.80
N GLU A 107 7.62 -12.14 -7.53
CA GLU A 107 8.39 -11.04 -8.09
C GLU A 107 8.45 -9.81 -7.18
N LEU A 108 7.68 -9.78 -6.09
CA LEU A 108 7.58 -8.60 -5.23
C LEU A 108 8.94 -8.07 -4.76
N LEU A 109 9.81 -8.97 -4.30
CA LEU A 109 11.11 -8.55 -3.77
C LEU A 109 12.13 -8.16 -4.84
N SER A 110 11.79 -8.33 -6.13
CA SER A 110 12.65 -7.86 -7.22
C SER A 110 12.46 -6.38 -7.51
N TYR A 111 11.41 -5.78 -6.96
CA TYR A 111 11.15 -4.34 -7.12
C TYR A 111 11.82 -3.55 -6.00
N ASP A 112 12.15 -2.29 -6.29
CA ASP A 112 12.75 -1.38 -5.31
C ASP A 112 11.66 -0.85 -4.39
N LEU A 113 11.31 -1.66 -3.38
CA LEU A 113 10.24 -1.35 -2.44
C LEU A 113 10.67 -0.32 -1.41
N ALA A 114 9.71 0.50 -0.96
CA ALA A 114 9.92 1.36 0.19
C ALA A 114 10.29 0.49 1.39
N LEU A 115 11.17 0.99 2.26
CA LEU A 115 11.71 0.21 3.37
C LEU A 115 10.63 -0.43 4.24
N ALA A 116 9.59 0.33 4.57
CA ALA A 116 8.50 -0.16 5.42
C ALA A 116 7.71 -1.30 4.79
N ASP A 117 7.69 -1.37 3.44
CA ASP A 117 6.90 -2.35 2.71
C ASP A 117 7.60 -3.70 2.56
N VAL A 118 8.92 -3.75 2.73
CA VAL A 118 9.69 -4.99 2.53
C VAL A 118 9.19 -6.14 3.40
N PRO A 119 9.01 -5.99 4.72
CA PRO A 119 8.48 -7.09 5.55
C PRO A 119 7.06 -7.49 5.17
N LEU A 120 6.25 -6.53 4.68
CA LEU A 120 4.91 -6.82 4.19
C LEU A 120 4.96 -7.71 2.95
N ALA A 121 5.85 -7.39 2.02
CA ALA A 121 6.06 -8.20 0.82
C ALA A 121 6.54 -9.61 1.17
N GLU A 122 7.45 -9.74 2.13
CA GLU A 122 7.92 -11.04 2.60
C GLU A 122 6.77 -11.88 3.16
N TYR A 123 5.86 -11.25 3.88
CA TYR A 123 4.65 -11.91 4.38
C TYR A 123 3.74 -12.37 3.23
N VAL A 124 3.49 -11.49 2.26
CA VAL A 124 2.59 -11.76 1.13
C VAL A 124 3.09 -12.94 0.29
N ILE A 125 4.39 -13.04 0.08
CA ILE A 125 4.99 -14.14 -0.68
C ILE A 125 4.68 -15.51 -0.07
N ARG A 126 4.48 -15.55 1.25
CA ARG A 126 4.19 -16.79 1.98
C ARG A 126 2.71 -17.14 2.06
N LEU A 127 1.84 -16.29 1.54
CA LEU A 127 0.40 -16.55 1.56
C LEU A 127 -0.02 -17.66 0.59
#